data_1be327d7c72eef69996a7b507510dd5f
#
_entry.id   1be327d7c72eef69996a7b507510dd5f
#
_cell.length_a   1.000
_cell.length_b   1.000
_cell.length_c   1.000
_cell.angle_alpha   90.00
_cell.angle_beta   90.00
_cell.angle_gamma   90.00
#
_symmetry.space_group_name_H-M   'P 1'
#
loop_
_entity.id
_entity.type
_entity.pdbx_description
1 polymer ?
#
loop_
_entity_poly.entity_id
_entity_poly.type
_entity_poly.pdbx_seq_one_letter_code
_entity_poly.pdbx_strand_id
1 'polypeptide(L)'
;MRVYAAICGHLEVEFDRLVAGETGFIRVPVPAYIIDHPKGLAVFDTGLRRGLSETGDPAHSRYAAMQIRAELPANADIGSRLAALDRDVKEVRYLINSHLHFDHCGGNHQVPDAPLLIQKREWSAGKTPELQQKVGYDPQDFALGHDTIEVDGEHDLFGDGSVVLIPTFGHTPGHQSLKLKTAKGDIVLTADACYFRSVLESLRLPRNVFDRAAMRESLLRLRALQTAGAKLYFGHEPKDWRGASGTPILIGEV
;
A
#
# COMPACT_ATOMS: atom_id res chain seq x y z
N MET A 1 -12.35 6.89 -15.85
CA MET A 1 -11.28 6.34 -15.01
C MET A 1 -11.47 4.85 -14.86
N ARG A 2 -10.39 4.05 -14.89
CA ARG A 2 -10.42 2.61 -14.56
C ARG A 2 -9.44 2.35 -13.42
N VAL A 3 -9.81 1.49 -12.49
CA VAL A 3 -9.01 1.16 -11.32
C VAL A 3 -8.73 -0.34 -11.33
N TYR A 4 -7.45 -0.70 -11.35
CA TYR A 4 -7.02 -2.08 -11.35
C TYR A 4 -6.27 -2.39 -10.06
N ALA A 5 -6.49 -3.58 -9.51
CA ALA A 5 -5.69 -4.16 -8.45
C ALA A 5 -4.71 -5.18 -9.03
N ALA A 6 -3.48 -5.15 -8.58
CA ALA A 6 -2.40 -6.04 -8.96
C ALA A 6 -1.75 -6.64 -7.71
N ILE A 7 -1.49 -7.94 -7.70
CA ILE A 7 -0.75 -8.56 -6.60
C ILE A 7 0.73 -8.53 -6.94
N CYS A 8 1.48 -7.71 -6.19
CA CYS A 8 2.91 -7.47 -6.38
C CYS A 8 3.75 -8.19 -5.32
N GLY A 9 3.39 -9.43 -5.04
CA GLY A 9 4.06 -10.31 -4.12
C GLY A 9 3.15 -10.89 -3.04
N HIS A 10 3.74 -11.69 -2.16
CA HIS A 10 3.11 -12.22 -0.97
C HIS A 10 4.09 -12.15 0.20
N LEU A 11 3.54 -12.08 1.40
CA LEU A 11 4.29 -12.24 2.63
C LEU A 11 3.76 -13.43 3.41
N GLU A 12 4.64 -14.22 4.02
CA GLU A 12 4.32 -15.16 5.10
C GLU A 12 4.87 -14.57 6.39
N VAL A 13 3.98 -14.30 7.35
CA VAL A 13 4.30 -13.61 8.60
C VAL A 13 3.57 -14.27 9.78
N GLU A 14 4.08 -14.07 11.00
CA GLU A 14 3.30 -14.41 12.20
C GLU A 14 1.97 -13.67 12.20
N PHE A 15 0.87 -14.41 12.39
CA PHE A 15 -0.48 -13.80 12.31
C PHE A 15 -0.72 -12.77 13.41
N ASP A 16 -0.12 -12.94 14.61
CA ASP A 16 -0.19 -11.97 15.70
C ASP A 16 0.37 -10.59 15.36
N ARG A 17 1.28 -10.50 14.37
CA ARG A 17 1.77 -9.19 13.88
C ARG A 17 0.67 -8.36 13.24
N LEU A 18 -0.23 -9.02 12.52
CA LEU A 18 -1.31 -8.38 11.77
C LEU A 18 -2.59 -8.26 12.58
N VAL A 19 -2.86 -9.23 13.47
CA VAL A 19 -4.03 -9.23 14.36
C VAL A 19 -3.61 -9.75 15.73
N ALA A 20 -3.54 -8.87 16.71
CA ALA A 20 -3.07 -9.25 18.04
C ALA A 20 -3.88 -10.40 18.65
N GLY A 21 -3.16 -11.41 19.16
CA GLY A 21 -3.75 -12.62 19.78
C GLY A 21 -4.08 -13.74 18.81
N GLU A 22 -3.87 -13.58 17.49
CA GLU A 22 -3.89 -14.71 16.57
C GLU A 22 -2.59 -15.52 16.69
N THR A 23 -2.60 -16.78 16.22
CA THR A 23 -1.45 -17.70 16.35
C THR A 23 -1.06 -18.30 15.01
N GLY A 24 0.19 -18.76 14.91
CA GLY A 24 0.73 -19.37 13.69
C GLY A 24 1.15 -18.35 12.64
N PHE A 25 1.34 -18.83 11.43
CA PHE A 25 1.74 -18.02 10.27
C PHE A 25 0.57 -17.88 9.31
N ILE A 26 0.53 -16.74 8.63
CA ILE A 26 -0.43 -16.47 7.56
C ILE A 26 0.31 -15.99 6.31
N ARG A 27 -0.12 -16.49 5.15
CA ARG A 27 0.33 -15.97 3.86
C ARG A 27 -0.67 -14.95 3.36
N VAL A 28 -0.18 -13.75 3.12
CA VAL A 28 -1.00 -12.59 2.71
C VAL A 28 -0.54 -12.01 1.37
N PRO A 29 -1.45 -11.51 0.53
CA PRO A 29 -1.09 -10.81 -0.70
C PRO A 29 -0.54 -9.42 -0.39
N VAL A 30 0.27 -8.90 -1.32
CA VAL A 30 0.77 -7.53 -1.34
C VAL A 30 0.16 -6.82 -2.55
N PRO A 31 -0.94 -6.09 -2.39
CA PRO A 31 -1.61 -5.41 -3.49
C PRO A 31 -0.94 -4.07 -3.81
N ALA A 32 -0.92 -3.75 -5.09
CA ALA A 32 -0.69 -2.42 -5.64
C ALA A 32 -1.86 -2.06 -6.55
N TYR A 33 -2.07 -0.77 -6.82
CA TYR A 33 -3.22 -0.35 -7.60
C TYR A 33 -2.80 0.59 -8.72
N ILE A 34 -3.39 0.37 -9.90
CA ILE A 34 -3.15 1.15 -11.11
C ILE A 34 -4.43 1.92 -11.43
N ILE A 35 -4.35 3.24 -11.43
CA ILE A 35 -5.46 4.16 -11.67
C ILE A 35 -5.25 4.79 -13.05
N ASP A 36 -5.97 4.29 -14.04
CA ASP A 36 -5.97 4.81 -15.40
C ASP A 36 -7.01 5.94 -15.50
N HIS A 37 -6.57 7.16 -15.22
CA HIS A 37 -7.40 8.36 -15.21
C HIS A 37 -7.21 9.18 -16.49
N PRO A 38 -8.25 9.86 -17.04
CA PRO A 38 -8.10 10.70 -18.23
C PRO A 38 -7.06 11.82 -18.12
N LYS A 39 -6.76 12.25 -16.89
CA LYS A 39 -5.74 13.28 -16.61
C LYS A 39 -4.34 12.70 -16.36
N GLY A 40 -4.15 11.38 -16.42
CA GLY A 40 -2.86 10.70 -16.27
C GLY A 40 -2.93 9.42 -15.45
N LEU A 41 -1.99 8.53 -15.70
CA LEU A 41 -1.83 7.26 -15.01
C LEU A 41 -1.25 7.49 -13.60
N ALA A 42 -1.85 6.91 -12.57
CA ALA A 42 -1.31 6.91 -11.21
C ALA A 42 -1.13 5.49 -10.68
N VAL A 43 -0.13 5.29 -9.84
CA VAL A 43 0.12 4.03 -9.14
C VAL A 43 0.03 4.29 -7.64
N PHE A 44 -0.77 3.50 -6.93
CA PHE A 44 -0.87 3.53 -5.47
C PHE A 44 -0.23 2.26 -4.92
N ASP A 45 0.89 2.42 -4.24
CA ASP A 45 1.87 1.43 -3.81
C ASP A 45 2.49 0.62 -4.98
N THR A 46 3.62 0.00 -4.74
CA THR A 46 4.41 -0.69 -5.77
C THR A 46 4.75 -2.14 -5.41
N GLY A 47 4.40 -2.57 -4.21
CA GLY A 47 4.69 -3.92 -3.75
C GLY A 47 6.15 -4.15 -3.38
N LEU A 48 6.57 -5.40 -3.49
CA LEU A 48 7.90 -5.86 -3.11
C LEU A 48 8.98 -5.47 -4.13
N ARG A 49 10.19 -5.25 -3.62
CA ARG A 49 11.40 -5.07 -4.44
C ARG A 49 11.82 -6.39 -5.09
N ARG A 50 12.24 -6.34 -6.35
CA ARG A 50 12.93 -7.46 -6.99
C ARG A 50 14.20 -7.83 -6.19
N GLY A 51 14.49 -9.10 -6.11
CA GLY A 51 15.65 -9.63 -5.38
C GLY A 51 15.39 -9.86 -3.89
N LEU A 52 14.36 -9.28 -3.28
CA LEU A 52 14.07 -9.42 -1.85
C LEU A 52 13.82 -10.88 -1.41
N SER A 53 13.33 -11.72 -2.30
CA SER A 53 13.17 -13.17 -2.07
C SER A 53 14.46 -13.98 -2.30
N GLU A 54 15.54 -13.35 -2.73
CA GLU A 54 16.81 -14.02 -3.05
C GLU A 54 17.74 -14.00 -1.84
N THR A 55 18.39 -15.15 -1.55
CA THR A 55 19.26 -15.33 -0.39
C THR A 55 20.51 -14.43 -0.38
N GLY A 56 20.85 -13.81 -1.49
CA GLY A 56 21.97 -12.86 -1.60
C GLY A 56 21.62 -11.41 -1.27
N ASP A 57 20.35 -11.06 -1.15
CA ASP A 57 19.92 -9.70 -0.81
C ASP A 57 20.08 -9.44 0.70
N PRO A 58 20.76 -8.36 1.12
CA PRO A 58 20.94 -8.03 2.55
C PRO A 58 19.61 -7.86 3.29
N ALA A 59 18.58 -7.34 2.65
CA ALA A 59 17.25 -7.19 3.24
C ALA A 59 16.56 -8.55 3.43
N HIS A 60 16.82 -9.54 2.59
CA HIS A 60 16.33 -10.91 2.80
C HIS A 60 16.71 -11.45 4.17
N SER A 61 17.98 -11.35 4.55
CA SER A 61 18.46 -11.82 5.86
C SER A 61 17.81 -11.05 7.02
N ARG A 62 17.60 -9.74 6.87
CA ARG A 62 16.93 -8.90 7.86
C ARG A 62 15.48 -9.35 8.08
N TYR A 63 14.71 -9.53 7.01
CA TYR A 63 13.31 -9.94 7.12
C TYR A 63 13.16 -11.38 7.57
N ALA A 64 14.05 -12.29 7.14
CA ALA A 64 14.10 -13.67 7.62
C ALA A 64 14.34 -13.73 9.13
N ALA A 65 15.25 -12.89 9.68
CA ALA A 65 15.46 -12.76 11.12
C ALA A 65 14.22 -12.26 11.88
N MET A 66 13.36 -11.50 11.20
CA MET A 66 12.05 -11.07 11.71
C MET A 66 10.94 -12.10 11.48
N GLN A 67 11.25 -13.28 10.97
CA GLN A 67 10.28 -14.32 10.59
C GLN A 67 9.28 -13.82 9.52
N ILE A 68 9.73 -12.98 8.61
CA ILE A 68 8.98 -12.52 7.44
C ILE A 68 9.59 -13.18 6.21
N ARG A 69 8.78 -13.91 5.46
CA ARG A 69 9.15 -14.44 4.14
C ARG A 69 8.45 -13.64 3.06
N ALA A 70 9.24 -13.03 2.20
CA ALA A 70 8.75 -12.34 1.02
C ALA A 70 8.80 -13.27 -0.20
N GLU A 71 7.74 -13.30 -0.98
CA GLU A 71 7.64 -14.05 -2.22
C GLU A 71 7.25 -13.09 -3.35
N LEU A 72 8.13 -12.88 -4.30
CA LEU A 72 7.83 -12.14 -5.53
C LEU A 72 8.02 -13.07 -6.74
N PRO A 73 6.95 -13.69 -7.24
CA PRO A 73 7.02 -14.51 -8.44
C PRO A 73 7.53 -13.72 -9.65
N ALA A 74 8.12 -14.40 -10.60
CA ALA A 74 8.52 -13.78 -11.87
C ALA A 74 7.32 -13.05 -12.50
N ASN A 75 7.56 -11.86 -13.03
CA ASN A 75 6.53 -11.00 -13.65
C ASN A 75 5.40 -10.56 -12.69
N ALA A 76 5.63 -10.59 -11.37
CA ALA A 76 4.66 -10.11 -10.38
C ALA A 76 4.98 -8.70 -9.85
N ASP A 77 6.08 -8.09 -10.26
CA ASP A 77 6.44 -6.73 -9.91
C ASP A 77 5.58 -5.69 -10.64
N ILE A 78 5.57 -4.44 -10.14
CA ILE A 78 4.69 -3.38 -10.66
C ILE A 78 4.93 -3.06 -12.15
N GLY A 79 6.18 -3.11 -12.62
CA GLY A 79 6.46 -2.88 -14.03
C GLY A 79 5.85 -3.96 -14.93
N SER A 80 5.93 -5.22 -14.52
CA SER A 80 5.28 -6.34 -15.23
C SER A 80 3.74 -6.23 -15.18
N ARG A 81 3.20 -5.71 -14.08
CA ARG A 81 1.74 -5.49 -13.93
C ARG A 81 1.25 -4.36 -14.84
N LEU A 82 2.01 -3.29 -14.98
CA LEU A 82 1.72 -2.21 -15.94
C LEU A 82 1.77 -2.75 -17.39
N ALA A 83 2.82 -3.49 -17.73
CA ALA A 83 2.96 -4.08 -19.05
C ALA A 83 1.81 -5.05 -19.41
N ALA A 84 1.24 -5.76 -18.43
CA ALA A 84 0.08 -6.62 -18.63
C ALA A 84 -1.23 -5.85 -18.94
N LEU A 85 -1.22 -4.54 -18.77
CA LEU A 85 -2.30 -3.62 -19.16
C LEU A 85 -1.94 -2.79 -20.40
N ASP A 86 -0.88 -3.16 -21.13
CA ASP A 86 -0.32 -2.38 -22.25
C ASP A 86 0.06 -0.94 -21.83
N ARG A 87 0.62 -0.78 -20.61
CA ARG A 87 1.13 0.47 -20.06
C ARG A 87 2.64 0.40 -19.82
N ASP A 88 3.33 1.51 -20.15
CA ASP A 88 4.75 1.68 -19.82
C ASP A 88 4.88 2.37 -18.44
N VAL A 89 5.90 2.01 -17.66
CA VAL A 89 6.25 2.67 -16.40
C VAL A 89 6.48 4.18 -16.57
N LYS A 90 6.94 4.61 -17.75
CA LYS A 90 7.16 6.01 -18.12
C LYS A 90 5.86 6.81 -18.30
N GLU A 91 4.72 6.13 -18.48
CA GLU A 91 3.42 6.78 -18.55
C GLU A 91 2.88 7.17 -17.16
N VAL A 92 3.49 6.64 -16.09
CA VAL A 92 3.05 6.93 -14.72
C VAL A 92 3.32 8.39 -14.39
N ARG A 93 2.25 9.15 -14.26
CA ARG A 93 2.28 10.56 -13.93
C ARG A 93 2.45 10.81 -12.43
N TYR A 94 1.94 9.93 -11.60
CA TYR A 94 2.00 10.03 -10.14
C TYR A 94 2.26 8.68 -9.51
N LEU A 95 3.27 8.63 -8.67
CA LEU A 95 3.53 7.52 -7.75
C LEU A 95 3.03 7.94 -6.37
N ILE A 96 2.18 7.14 -5.75
CA ILE A 96 1.59 7.43 -4.45
C ILE A 96 1.96 6.27 -3.51
N ASN A 97 2.63 6.53 -2.42
CA ASN A 97 2.79 5.52 -1.38
C ASN A 97 1.81 5.76 -0.23
N SER A 98 1.16 4.68 0.20
CA SER A 98 0.37 4.70 1.41
C SER A 98 1.24 5.00 2.62
N HIS A 99 2.43 4.39 2.67
CA HIS A 99 3.48 4.57 3.65
C HIS A 99 4.81 3.96 3.14
N LEU A 100 5.88 3.97 3.98
CA LEU A 100 7.22 3.61 3.55
C LEU A 100 7.71 2.23 4.01
N HIS A 101 6.82 1.26 4.25
CA HIS A 101 7.24 -0.12 4.43
C HIS A 101 7.61 -0.78 3.09
N PHE A 102 8.52 -1.73 3.17
CA PHE A 102 9.16 -2.42 2.04
C PHE A 102 8.19 -3.11 1.08
N ASP A 103 7.03 -3.52 1.57
CA ASP A 103 6.00 -4.18 0.78
C ASP A 103 5.01 -3.21 0.13
N HIS A 104 5.15 -1.91 0.40
CA HIS A 104 4.38 -0.84 -0.24
C HIS A 104 5.22 0.03 -1.17
N CYS A 105 6.48 0.31 -0.80
CA CYS A 105 7.37 1.16 -1.60
C CYS A 105 8.53 0.40 -2.29
N GLY A 106 8.67 -0.90 -2.07
CA GLY A 106 9.81 -1.68 -2.57
C GLY A 106 9.97 -1.68 -4.08
N GLY A 107 8.88 -1.56 -4.83
CA GLY A 107 8.89 -1.46 -6.29
C GLY A 107 9.08 -0.04 -6.85
N ASN A 108 9.24 0.99 -6.03
CA ASN A 108 9.38 2.39 -6.45
C ASN A 108 10.50 2.60 -7.48
N HIS A 109 11.61 1.86 -7.37
CA HIS A 109 12.74 1.93 -8.29
C HIS A 109 12.37 1.62 -9.77
N GLN A 110 11.21 1.01 -10.01
CA GLN A 110 10.73 0.70 -11.36
C GLN A 110 9.95 1.86 -12.00
N VAL A 111 9.62 2.89 -11.22
CA VAL A 111 8.86 4.07 -11.65
C VAL A 111 9.65 5.35 -11.34
N PRO A 112 10.91 5.47 -11.83
CA PRO A 112 11.85 6.49 -11.36
C PRO A 112 11.48 7.92 -11.75
N ASP A 113 10.72 8.09 -12.85
CA ASP A 113 10.44 9.42 -13.42
C ASP A 113 9.17 10.06 -12.85
N ALA A 114 8.34 9.30 -12.10
CA ALA A 114 7.12 9.81 -11.52
C ALA A 114 7.38 10.52 -10.20
N PRO A 115 6.80 11.71 -9.96
CA PRO A 115 6.85 12.34 -8.64
C PRO A 115 6.14 11.48 -7.60
N LEU A 116 6.75 11.35 -6.42
CA LEU A 116 6.23 10.62 -5.28
C LEU A 116 5.31 11.52 -4.44
N LEU A 117 4.04 11.17 -4.34
CA LEU A 117 3.09 11.79 -3.42
C LEU A 117 3.03 11.01 -2.11
N ILE A 118 3.25 11.71 -1.02
CA ILE A 118 3.28 11.12 0.32
C ILE A 118 2.90 12.15 1.38
N GLN A 119 2.32 11.71 2.49
CA GLN A 119 2.05 12.61 3.61
C GLN A 119 3.36 13.17 4.18
N LYS A 120 3.39 14.47 4.43
CA LYS A 120 4.53 15.19 5.01
C LYS A 120 5.07 14.52 6.27
N ARG A 121 4.18 14.04 7.14
CA ARG A 121 4.54 13.31 8.38
C ARG A 121 5.26 12.00 8.09
N GLU A 122 4.84 11.28 7.05
CA GLU A 122 5.47 10.04 6.61
C GLU A 122 6.86 10.28 6.05
N TRP A 123 6.97 11.26 5.15
CA TRP A 123 8.23 11.61 4.53
C TRP A 123 9.23 12.15 5.55
N SER A 124 8.77 12.96 6.51
CA SER A 124 9.60 13.43 7.62
C SER A 124 10.12 12.27 8.48
N ALA A 125 9.28 11.29 8.79
CA ALA A 125 9.68 10.09 9.52
C ALA A 125 10.67 9.24 8.72
N GLY A 126 10.45 9.09 7.41
CA GLY A 126 11.35 8.40 6.48
C GLY A 126 12.74 9.03 6.39
N LYS A 127 12.89 10.32 6.67
CA LYS A 127 14.17 11.06 6.69
C LYS A 127 14.88 11.05 8.05
N THR A 128 14.23 10.53 9.11
CA THR A 128 14.74 10.57 10.49
C THR A 128 15.26 9.19 10.88
N PRO A 129 16.59 8.98 11.08
CA PRO A 129 17.18 7.66 11.33
C PRO A 129 16.56 6.91 12.52
N GLU A 130 16.26 7.62 13.60
CA GLU A 130 15.66 7.03 14.80
C GLU A 130 14.25 6.51 14.52
N LEU A 131 13.47 7.23 13.69
CA LEU A 131 12.13 6.81 13.26
C LEU A 131 12.20 5.69 12.22
N GLN A 132 13.17 5.72 11.29
CA GLN A 132 13.39 4.61 10.36
C GLN A 132 13.57 3.28 11.13
N GLN A 133 14.44 3.27 12.14
CA GLN A 133 14.66 2.08 12.96
C GLN A 133 13.41 1.69 13.75
N LYS A 134 12.73 2.66 14.37
CA LYS A 134 11.54 2.41 15.19
C LYS A 134 10.37 1.86 14.40
N VAL A 135 10.15 2.38 13.18
CA VAL A 135 9.01 2.03 12.32
C VAL A 135 9.34 0.85 11.40
N GLY A 136 10.63 0.60 11.13
CA GLY A 136 11.07 -0.50 10.29
C GLY A 136 11.25 -0.12 8.82
N TYR A 137 11.49 1.15 8.53
CA TYR A 137 11.75 1.63 7.17
C TYR A 137 13.15 1.24 6.68
N ASP A 138 13.25 1.01 5.37
CA ASP A 138 14.51 0.84 4.67
C ASP A 138 14.66 1.94 3.60
N PRO A 139 15.59 2.90 3.77
CA PRO A 139 15.79 3.97 2.79
C PRO A 139 16.10 3.47 1.37
N GLN A 140 16.60 2.25 1.20
CA GLN A 140 16.85 1.66 -0.12
C GLN A 140 15.58 1.48 -0.95
N ASP A 141 14.41 1.43 -0.31
CA ASP A 141 13.15 1.23 -1.00
C ASP A 141 12.46 2.54 -1.42
N PHE A 142 12.80 3.69 -0.81
CA PHE A 142 12.13 4.96 -1.08
C PHE A 142 13.03 6.19 -1.28
N ALA A 143 14.28 6.20 -0.78
CA ALA A 143 15.20 7.32 -0.96
C ALA A 143 15.91 7.25 -2.34
N LEU A 144 15.12 7.18 -3.40
CA LEU A 144 15.56 6.85 -4.76
C LEU A 144 15.72 8.10 -5.67
N GLY A 145 15.54 9.31 -5.11
CA GLY A 145 15.69 10.54 -5.87
C GLY A 145 14.44 11.02 -6.61
N HIS A 146 13.27 10.45 -6.35
CA HIS A 146 12.02 10.98 -6.89
C HIS A 146 11.79 12.42 -6.45
N ASP A 147 11.27 13.25 -7.35
CA ASP A 147 10.64 14.49 -6.95
C ASP A 147 9.51 14.17 -5.97
N THR A 148 9.51 14.80 -4.78
CA THR A 148 8.55 14.46 -3.73
C THR A 148 7.52 15.57 -3.57
N ILE A 149 6.25 15.22 -3.67
CA ILE A 149 5.11 16.08 -3.39
C ILE A 149 4.60 15.73 -2.00
N GLU A 150 4.99 16.53 -1.01
CA GLU A 150 4.54 16.37 0.37
C GLU A 150 3.11 16.92 0.52
N VAL A 151 2.15 16.06 0.87
CA VAL A 151 0.77 16.45 1.15
C VAL A 151 0.52 16.51 2.66
N ASP A 152 -0.37 17.38 3.11
CA ASP A 152 -0.72 17.53 4.52
C ASP A 152 -2.26 17.44 4.67
N GLY A 153 -2.73 16.31 5.09
CA GLY A 153 -4.17 16.03 5.19
C GLY A 153 -4.77 15.40 3.93
N GLU A 154 -6.04 15.70 3.65
CA GLU A 154 -6.71 15.23 2.44
C GLU A 154 -6.18 15.96 1.20
N HIS A 155 -6.03 15.22 0.11
CA HIS A 155 -5.54 15.78 -1.14
C HIS A 155 -6.28 15.16 -2.34
N ASP A 156 -6.92 16.01 -3.13
CA ASP A 156 -7.55 15.61 -4.40
C ASP A 156 -6.50 15.62 -5.51
N LEU A 157 -6.10 14.43 -5.94
CA LEU A 157 -5.00 14.22 -6.89
C LEU A 157 -5.20 14.95 -8.23
N PHE A 158 -6.42 14.92 -8.74
CA PHE A 158 -6.74 15.46 -10.06
C PHE A 158 -7.62 16.73 -10.02
N GLY A 159 -8.02 17.17 -8.82
CA GLY A 159 -8.86 18.36 -8.61
C GLY A 159 -10.31 18.19 -9.09
N ASP A 160 -10.83 16.95 -9.15
CA ASP A 160 -12.20 16.66 -9.59
C ASP A 160 -12.95 15.72 -8.62
N GLY A 161 -12.35 15.43 -7.49
CA GLY A 161 -12.92 14.57 -6.44
C GLY A 161 -12.93 13.09 -6.77
N SER A 162 -12.35 12.68 -7.90
CA SER A 162 -12.35 11.28 -8.33
C SER A 162 -11.34 10.41 -7.60
N VAL A 163 -10.19 10.99 -7.21
CA VAL A 163 -9.08 10.31 -6.54
C VAL A 163 -8.58 11.17 -5.40
N VAL A 164 -8.89 10.78 -4.17
CA VAL A 164 -8.59 11.56 -2.97
C VAL A 164 -7.73 10.75 -2.00
N LEU A 165 -6.54 11.26 -1.69
CA LEU A 165 -5.69 10.77 -0.62
C LEU A 165 -6.33 11.17 0.71
N ILE A 166 -6.53 10.21 1.61
CA ILE A 166 -7.13 10.45 2.93
C ILE A 166 -6.18 10.01 4.04
N PRO A 167 -5.87 10.88 5.03
CA PRO A 167 -5.04 10.49 6.15
C PRO A 167 -5.68 9.36 6.95
N THR A 168 -4.90 8.30 7.20
CA THR A 168 -5.27 7.16 8.04
C THR A 168 -4.08 6.78 8.92
N PHE A 169 -3.66 7.73 9.73
CA PHE A 169 -2.47 7.63 10.58
C PHE A 169 -2.58 6.53 11.63
N GLY A 170 -1.43 6.08 12.13
CA GLY A 170 -1.37 5.18 13.29
C GLY A 170 -0.58 3.91 13.05
N HIS A 171 -0.76 3.24 11.89
CA HIS A 171 0.12 2.16 11.48
C HIS A 171 1.57 2.68 11.36
N THR A 172 1.73 3.76 10.62
CA THR A 172 2.94 4.59 10.58
C THR A 172 2.59 6.05 10.88
N PRO A 173 3.57 6.95 11.06
CA PRO A 173 3.33 8.36 11.41
C PRO A 173 2.43 9.11 10.45
N GLY A 174 2.52 8.83 9.17
CA GLY A 174 1.82 9.55 8.11
C GLY A 174 1.11 8.65 7.11
N HIS A 175 0.69 7.45 7.51
CA HIS A 175 -0.06 6.53 6.64
C HIS A 175 -1.27 7.20 6.00
N GLN A 176 -1.51 6.90 4.72
CA GLN A 176 -2.68 7.36 3.98
C GLN A 176 -3.36 6.22 3.22
N SER A 177 -4.67 6.30 3.11
CA SER A 177 -5.51 5.47 2.25
C SER A 177 -5.93 6.26 1.01
N LEU A 178 -6.47 5.58 0.00
CA LEU A 178 -6.95 6.23 -1.21
C LEU A 178 -8.46 6.02 -1.36
N LYS A 179 -9.21 7.10 -1.52
CA LYS A 179 -10.64 7.08 -1.84
C LYS A 179 -10.84 7.39 -3.31
N LEU A 180 -11.63 6.56 -4.00
CA LEU A 180 -11.89 6.62 -5.42
C LEU A 180 -13.39 6.69 -5.67
N LYS A 181 -13.84 7.64 -6.49
CA LYS A 181 -15.23 7.74 -6.91
C LYS A 181 -15.43 6.91 -8.18
N THR A 182 -16.37 5.97 -8.15
CA THR A 182 -16.70 5.12 -9.31
C THR A 182 -18.19 5.20 -9.67
N ALA A 183 -18.56 4.69 -10.85
CA ALA A 183 -19.96 4.63 -11.27
C ALA A 183 -20.84 3.79 -10.32
N LYS A 184 -20.26 2.85 -9.59
CA LYS A 184 -20.94 1.94 -8.64
C LYS A 184 -20.83 2.39 -7.17
N GLY A 185 -20.37 3.62 -6.91
CA GLY A 185 -20.14 4.16 -5.58
C GLY A 185 -18.65 4.30 -5.25
N ASP A 186 -18.36 4.78 -4.06
CA ASP A 186 -16.99 5.01 -3.63
C ASP A 186 -16.26 3.68 -3.31
N ILE A 187 -14.99 3.64 -3.68
CA ILE A 187 -14.05 2.60 -3.28
C ILE A 187 -13.02 3.23 -2.32
N VAL A 188 -12.63 2.52 -1.28
CA VAL A 188 -11.52 2.90 -0.41
C VAL A 188 -10.47 1.79 -0.40
N LEU A 189 -9.26 2.13 -0.81
CA LEU A 189 -8.07 1.29 -0.71
C LEU A 189 -7.44 1.59 0.64
N THR A 190 -7.60 0.69 1.60
CA THR A 190 -7.24 0.97 3.00
C THR A 190 -5.74 0.91 3.25
N ALA A 191 -4.98 0.17 2.45
CA ALA A 191 -3.62 -0.24 2.76
C ALA A 191 -3.54 -0.75 4.22
N ASP A 192 -2.47 -0.44 4.95
CA ASP A 192 -2.21 -0.97 6.28
C ASP A 192 -2.94 -0.24 7.42
N ALA A 193 -3.78 0.75 7.10
CA ALA A 193 -4.74 1.25 8.06
C ALA A 193 -5.74 0.16 8.48
N CYS A 194 -5.97 -0.86 7.62
CA CYS A 194 -6.81 -1.99 7.95
C CYS A 194 -6.40 -3.23 7.13
N TYR A 195 -5.75 -4.21 7.75
CA TYR A 195 -5.26 -5.42 7.08
C TYR A 195 -6.38 -6.35 6.61
N PHE A 196 -7.41 -6.55 7.45
CA PHE A 196 -8.49 -7.52 7.24
C PHE A 196 -9.85 -6.95 7.60
N ARG A 197 -10.88 -7.47 6.98
CA ARG A 197 -12.27 -7.18 7.32
C ARG A 197 -12.55 -7.40 8.82
N SER A 198 -12.03 -8.48 9.39
CA SER A 198 -12.20 -8.81 10.82
C SER A 198 -11.57 -7.76 11.75
N VAL A 199 -10.51 -7.08 11.31
CA VAL A 199 -9.90 -5.97 12.06
C VAL A 199 -10.84 -4.77 12.10
N LEU A 200 -11.49 -4.44 10.97
CA LEU A 200 -12.47 -3.36 10.92
C LEU A 200 -13.69 -3.66 11.81
N GLU A 201 -14.16 -4.90 11.81
CA GLU A 201 -15.32 -5.34 12.58
C GLU A 201 -15.04 -5.36 14.10
N SER A 202 -13.88 -5.89 14.49
CA SER A 202 -13.53 -6.07 15.91
C SER A 202 -12.81 -4.88 16.53
N LEU A 203 -12.20 -4.00 15.73
CA LEU A 203 -11.23 -2.97 16.15
C LEU A 203 -10.03 -3.56 16.92
N ARG A 204 -9.69 -4.82 16.66
CA ARG A 204 -8.53 -5.49 17.25
C ARG A 204 -7.28 -5.10 16.46
N LEU A 205 -6.51 -4.20 17.05
CA LEU A 205 -5.34 -3.62 16.40
C LEU A 205 -4.21 -4.66 16.26
N PRO A 206 -3.33 -4.49 15.26
CA PRO A 206 -2.06 -5.22 15.17
C PRO A 206 -1.22 -5.06 16.45
N ARG A 207 -0.28 -6.00 16.68
CA ARG A 207 0.64 -5.91 17.82
C ARG A 207 1.55 -4.69 17.70
N ASN A 208 2.12 -4.48 16.53
CA ASN A 208 3.07 -3.40 16.26
C ASN A 208 2.39 -2.30 15.43
N VAL A 209 2.07 -1.19 16.07
CA VAL A 209 1.60 0.03 15.44
C VAL A 209 2.35 1.22 16.02
N PHE A 210 2.57 2.24 15.22
CA PHE A 210 3.28 3.43 15.67
C PHE A 210 2.50 4.22 16.73
N ASP A 211 1.19 4.43 16.50
CA ASP A 211 0.26 5.12 17.40
C ASP A 211 -1.08 4.39 17.43
N ARG A 212 -1.38 3.75 18.56
CA ARG A 212 -2.62 2.96 18.75
C ARG A 212 -3.88 3.81 18.76
N ALA A 213 -3.81 5.04 19.28
CA ALA A 213 -4.96 5.94 19.33
C ALA A 213 -5.31 6.42 17.92
N ALA A 214 -4.34 6.92 17.18
CA ALA A 214 -4.51 7.34 15.79
C ALA A 214 -4.97 6.18 14.88
N MET A 215 -4.42 4.97 15.09
CA MET A 215 -4.85 3.77 14.33
C MET A 215 -6.33 3.45 14.58
N ARG A 216 -6.78 3.55 15.84
CA ARG A 216 -8.19 3.33 16.19
C ARG A 216 -9.10 4.38 15.55
N GLU A 217 -8.70 5.64 15.54
CA GLU A 217 -9.45 6.73 14.87
C GLU A 217 -9.55 6.47 13.35
N SER A 218 -8.44 6.05 12.74
CA SER A 218 -8.41 5.67 11.33
C SER A 218 -9.36 4.51 11.01
N LEU A 219 -9.41 3.47 11.84
CA LEU A 219 -10.37 2.37 11.69
C LEU A 219 -11.83 2.84 11.83
N LEU A 220 -12.12 3.73 12.78
CA LEU A 220 -13.46 4.29 12.94
C LEU A 220 -13.88 5.14 11.74
N ARG A 221 -12.94 5.90 11.17
CA ARG A 221 -13.15 6.66 9.93
C ARG A 221 -13.43 5.72 8.74
N LEU A 222 -12.65 4.66 8.56
CA LEU A 222 -12.86 3.66 7.51
C LEU A 222 -14.21 2.96 7.66
N ARG A 223 -14.61 2.63 8.89
CA ARG A 223 -15.93 2.05 9.20
C ARG A 223 -17.07 3.03 8.85
N ALA A 224 -16.91 4.31 9.13
CA ALA A 224 -17.90 5.32 8.74
C ALA A 224 -18.05 5.43 7.22
N LEU A 225 -16.95 5.40 6.47
CA LEU A 225 -17.00 5.35 5.01
C LEU A 225 -17.70 4.10 4.48
N GLN A 226 -17.42 2.93 5.07
CA GLN A 226 -18.12 1.70 4.71
C GLN A 226 -19.62 1.79 5.00
N THR A 227 -20.00 2.32 6.16
CA THR A 227 -21.41 2.51 6.55
C THR A 227 -22.12 3.50 5.61
N ALA A 228 -21.39 4.49 5.09
CA ALA A 228 -21.90 5.43 4.07
C ALA A 228 -22.00 4.81 2.66
N GLY A 229 -21.65 3.52 2.50
CA GLY A 229 -21.80 2.78 1.24
C GLY A 229 -20.51 2.58 0.45
N ALA A 230 -19.37 3.04 0.94
CA ALA A 230 -18.10 2.80 0.27
C ALA A 230 -17.70 1.32 0.34
N LYS A 231 -17.20 0.77 -0.77
CA LYS A 231 -16.58 -0.56 -0.79
C LYS A 231 -15.12 -0.44 -0.37
N LEU A 232 -14.74 -1.15 0.69
CA LEU A 232 -13.35 -1.20 1.16
C LEU A 232 -12.61 -2.40 0.57
N TYR A 233 -11.38 -2.15 0.10
CA TYR A 233 -10.37 -3.16 -0.19
C TYR A 233 -9.30 -3.08 0.88
N PHE A 234 -9.11 -4.17 1.61
CA PHE A 234 -8.22 -4.26 2.76
C PHE A 234 -6.78 -4.53 2.35
N GLY A 235 -5.82 -4.08 3.16
CA GLY A 235 -4.41 -4.12 2.84
C GLY A 235 -3.90 -5.51 2.49
N HIS A 236 -4.25 -6.51 3.31
CA HIS A 236 -3.72 -7.87 3.17
C HIS A 236 -4.79 -8.96 3.22
N GLU A 237 -6.05 -8.68 2.91
CA GLU A 237 -7.17 -9.64 2.96
C GLU A 237 -7.09 -10.66 1.80
N PRO A 238 -6.75 -11.94 2.06
CA PRO A 238 -6.61 -12.91 0.96
C PRO A 238 -7.90 -13.19 0.22
N LYS A 239 -9.06 -12.95 0.87
CA LYS A 239 -10.37 -13.20 0.27
C LYS A 239 -10.70 -12.22 -0.84
N ASP A 240 -10.19 -10.98 -0.77
CA ASP A 240 -10.42 -9.95 -1.78
C ASP A 240 -9.68 -10.28 -3.10
N TRP A 241 -8.63 -11.12 -3.03
CA TRP A 241 -7.71 -11.37 -4.14
C TRP A 241 -7.65 -12.83 -4.61
N ARG A 242 -8.70 -13.61 -4.36
CA ARG A 242 -8.78 -15.01 -4.85
C ARG A 242 -8.71 -15.04 -6.37
N GLY A 243 -7.69 -15.71 -6.90
CA GLY A 243 -7.46 -15.82 -8.34
C GLY A 243 -6.74 -14.62 -8.98
N ALA A 244 -6.30 -13.64 -8.19
CA ALA A 244 -5.56 -12.45 -8.65
C ALA A 244 -4.07 -12.74 -8.90
N SER A 245 -3.73 -13.82 -9.59
CA SER A 245 -2.36 -14.13 -10.00
C SER A 245 -2.20 -13.83 -11.49
N GLY A 246 -1.32 -12.92 -11.86
CA GLY A 246 -1.05 -12.60 -13.27
C GLY A 246 -1.57 -11.24 -13.70
N THR A 247 -2.61 -11.17 -14.52
CA THR A 247 -3.15 -9.89 -15.00
C THR A 247 -3.85 -9.09 -13.90
N PRO A 248 -3.67 -7.77 -13.82
CA PRO A 248 -4.40 -6.92 -12.89
C PRO A 248 -5.91 -7.02 -13.08
N ILE A 249 -6.66 -6.94 -11.98
CA ILE A 249 -8.12 -7.11 -11.96
C ILE A 249 -8.78 -5.73 -11.95
N LEU A 250 -9.70 -5.47 -12.87
CA LEU A 250 -10.55 -4.26 -12.84
C LEU A 250 -11.47 -4.32 -11.62
N ILE A 251 -11.31 -3.35 -10.70
CA ILE A 251 -12.10 -3.25 -9.46
C ILE A 251 -13.05 -2.07 -9.43
N GLY A 252 -12.88 -1.10 -10.33
CA GLY A 252 -13.74 0.09 -10.45
C GLY A 252 -13.56 0.81 -11.76
N GLU A 253 -14.64 1.48 -12.20
CA GLU A 253 -14.65 2.31 -13.40
C GLU A 253 -15.64 3.48 -13.26
N VAL A 254 -15.40 4.57 -14.01
CA VAL A 254 -16.28 5.75 -14.18
C VAL A 254 -16.56 5.96 -15.64
#